data_ed5edf2fbf73007794370eb3e445e56d
#
_entry.id   ed5edf2fbf73007794370eb3e445e56d
#
_cell.length_a   1.000
_cell.length_b   1.000
_cell.length_c   1.000
_cell.angle_alpha   90.00
_cell.angle_beta   90.00
_cell.angle_gamma   90.00
#
_symmetry.space_group_name_H-M   'P 1'
#
loop_
_entity.id
_entity.type
_entity.pdbx_description
1 polymer ?
#
loop_
_entity_poly.entity_id
_entity_poly.type
_entity_poly.pdbx_seq_one_letter_code
_entity_poly.pdbx_strand_id
1 'polypeptide(L)'
;MSRAEGLQGEAMVARYLRENGFRLAAHSYRSRFGEIDLIAWDGDTLCFVEVKTRTNVAMALPREYVTPQKQHKLRATAMLYLAERRLDCPTRFDVAEVYAQNGFDTARIEYIKNAFQ
;
A
#
# COMPACT_ATOMS: atom_id res chain seq x y z
N MET A 1 8.74 9.10 -11.94
CA MET A 1 9.23 7.93 -11.18
C MET A 1 9.25 6.71 -12.09
N SER A 2 10.30 5.93 -12.01
CA SER A 2 10.44 4.72 -12.82
C SER A 2 9.75 3.53 -12.15
N ARG A 3 9.53 2.47 -12.93
CA ARG A 3 9.00 1.21 -12.41
C ARG A 3 9.93 0.63 -11.33
N ALA A 4 11.24 0.72 -11.55
CA ALA A 4 12.22 0.20 -10.57
C ALA A 4 12.13 0.93 -9.24
N GLU A 5 11.94 2.25 -9.28
CA GLU A 5 11.77 3.04 -8.06
C GLU A 5 10.48 2.68 -7.33
N GLY A 6 9.40 2.44 -8.08
CA GLY A 6 8.15 1.99 -7.48
C GLY A 6 8.29 0.64 -6.79
N LEU A 7 8.97 -0.32 -7.43
CA LEU A 7 9.21 -1.63 -6.83
C LEU A 7 10.12 -1.54 -5.61
N GLN A 8 11.08 -0.63 -5.63
CA GLN A 8 11.97 -0.39 -4.49
C GLN A 8 11.18 0.15 -3.29
N GLY A 9 10.27 1.08 -3.55
CA GLY A 9 9.39 1.61 -2.51
C GLY A 9 8.50 0.54 -1.89
N GLU A 10 7.91 -0.32 -2.74
CA GLU A 10 7.10 -1.43 -2.26
C GLU A 10 7.90 -2.40 -1.41
N ALA A 11 9.14 -2.71 -1.80
CA ALA A 11 10.01 -3.59 -1.02
C ALA A 11 10.33 -2.99 0.35
N MET A 12 10.56 -1.68 0.41
CA MET A 12 10.80 -0.98 1.67
C MET A 12 9.58 -1.04 2.59
N VAL A 13 8.40 -0.85 2.04
CA VAL A 13 7.17 -0.91 2.83
C VAL A 13 6.91 -2.33 3.32
N ALA A 14 7.15 -3.34 2.48
CA ALA A 14 7.03 -4.74 2.89
C ALA A 14 7.92 -5.04 4.11
N ARG A 15 9.16 -4.57 4.07
CA ARG A 15 10.09 -4.72 5.17
C ARG A 15 9.60 -3.98 6.42
N TYR A 16 9.15 -2.74 6.25
CA TYR A 16 8.61 -1.94 7.34
C TYR A 16 7.44 -2.66 8.02
N LEU A 17 6.52 -3.23 7.24
CA LEU A 17 5.38 -3.95 7.78
C LEU A 17 5.82 -5.16 8.61
N ARG A 18 6.76 -5.96 8.10
CA ARG A 18 7.29 -7.10 8.85
C ARG A 18 7.95 -6.66 10.15
N GLU A 19 8.72 -5.58 10.10
CA GLU A 19 9.42 -5.06 11.28
C GLU A 19 8.44 -4.50 12.33
N ASN A 20 7.23 -4.14 11.91
CA ASN A 20 6.20 -3.62 12.79
C ASN A 20 5.12 -4.66 13.13
N GLY A 21 5.42 -5.93 12.94
CA GLY A 21 4.57 -7.02 13.39
C GLY A 21 3.47 -7.43 12.43
N PHE A 22 3.41 -6.85 11.24
CA PHE A 22 2.46 -7.28 10.22
C PHE A 22 2.96 -8.57 9.57
N ARG A 23 2.03 -9.38 9.09
CA ARG A 23 2.34 -10.60 8.36
C ARG A 23 1.90 -10.43 6.92
N LEU A 24 2.85 -10.45 5.97
CA LEU A 24 2.53 -10.26 4.57
C LEU A 24 1.71 -11.43 4.03
N ALA A 25 0.67 -11.10 3.27
CA ALA A 25 -0.19 -12.07 2.62
C ALA A 25 0.02 -12.09 1.11
N ALA A 26 0.24 -10.93 0.49
CA ALA A 26 0.42 -10.86 -0.96
C ALA A 26 1.17 -9.60 -1.38
N HIS A 27 1.81 -9.68 -2.55
CA HIS A 27 2.43 -8.58 -3.26
C HIS A 27 1.73 -8.42 -4.61
N SER A 28 1.50 -7.17 -5.00
CA SER A 28 1.01 -6.85 -6.36
C SER A 28 -0.18 -7.71 -6.79
N TYR A 29 -1.20 -7.76 -5.95
CA TYR A 29 -2.40 -8.50 -6.29
C TYR A 29 -3.16 -7.74 -7.38
N ARG A 30 -3.33 -8.39 -8.52
CA ARG A 30 -3.95 -7.77 -9.70
C ARG A 30 -5.30 -8.39 -10.02
N SER A 31 -6.21 -7.54 -10.50
CA SER A 31 -7.52 -7.97 -10.99
C SER A 31 -7.90 -7.10 -12.18
N ARG A 32 -9.02 -7.41 -12.80
CA ARG A 32 -9.56 -6.56 -13.86
C ARG A 32 -9.98 -5.18 -13.38
N PHE A 33 -10.15 -5.01 -12.06
CA PHE A 33 -10.55 -3.73 -11.48
C PHE A 33 -9.37 -2.85 -11.13
N GLY A 34 -8.19 -3.43 -10.91
CA GLY A 34 -7.01 -2.69 -10.52
C GLY A 34 -6.00 -3.57 -9.79
N GLU A 35 -5.07 -2.92 -9.09
CA GLU A 35 -3.97 -3.58 -8.40
C GLU A 35 -3.88 -3.06 -6.98
N ILE A 36 -3.56 -3.96 -6.05
CA ILE A 36 -3.21 -3.61 -4.67
C ILE A 36 -1.75 -3.94 -4.47
N ASP A 37 -0.97 -2.96 -4.02
CA ASP A 37 0.48 -3.09 -3.93
C ASP A 37 0.91 -4.14 -2.91
N LEU A 38 0.33 -4.09 -1.71
CA LEU A 38 0.64 -5.05 -0.65
C LEU A 38 -0.63 -5.39 0.12
N ILE A 39 -0.71 -6.64 0.57
CA ILE A 39 -1.78 -7.09 1.45
C ILE A 39 -1.12 -7.74 2.66
N ALA A 40 -1.50 -7.32 3.86
CA ALA A 40 -0.85 -7.76 5.09
C ALA A 40 -1.84 -7.86 6.24
N TRP A 41 -1.57 -8.79 7.15
CA TRP A 41 -2.34 -8.96 8.38
C TRP A 41 -1.75 -8.09 9.49
N ASP A 42 -2.60 -7.28 10.09
CA ASP A 42 -2.31 -6.57 11.34
C ASP A 42 -3.18 -7.24 12.40
N GLY A 43 -2.63 -8.25 13.09
CA GLY A 43 -3.45 -9.11 13.92
C GLY A 43 -4.52 -9.83 13.09
N ASP A 44 -5.77 -9.62 13.43
CA ASP A 44 -6.91 -10.23 12.74
C ASP A 44 -7.47 -9.34 11.62
N THR A 45 -6.92 -8.16 11.43
CA THR A 45 -7.36 -7.21 10.41
C THR A 45 -6.53 -7.37 9.15
N LEU A 46 -7.19 -7.55 8.01
CA LEU A 46 -6.51 -7.64 6.73
C LEU A 46 -6.39 -6.23 6.13
N CYS A 47 -5.16 -5.79 5.92
CA CYS A 47 -4.84 -4.45 5.44
C CYS A 47 -4.47 -4.48 3.98
N PHE A 48 -5.15 -3.65 3.19
CA PHE A 48 -4.85 -3.44 1.79
C PHE A 48 -4.06 -2.15 1.70
N VAL A 49 -2.81 -2.24 1.26
CA VAL A 49 -1.85 -1.14 1.36
C VAL A 49 -1.51 -0.58 -0.01
N GLU A 50 -1.74 0.70 -0.17
CA GLU A 50 -1.29 1.46 -1.34
C GLU A 50 0.05 2.11 -1.02
N VAL A 51 1.04 1.90 -1.87
CA VAL A 51 2.38 2.46 -1.69
C VAL A 51 2.58 3.63 -2.65
N LYS A 52 2.95 4.78 -2.10
CA LYS A 52 3.27 5.97 -2.89
C LYS A 52 4.73 6.33 -2.65
N THR A 53 5.53 6.24 -3.71
CA THR A 53 6.95 6.57 -3.64
C THR A 53 7.18 7.97 -4.20
N ARG A 54 7.83 8.81 -3.40
CA ARG A 54 8.11 10.21 -3.73
C ARG A 54 9.60 10.37 -3.91
N THR A 55 10.04 10.51 -5.15
CA THR A 55 11.46 10.69 -5.46
C THR A 55 11.81 12.12 -5.85
N ASN A 56 10.80 12.96 -6.05
CA ASN A 56 10.98 14.34 -6.48
C ASN A 56 10.45 15.29 -5.41
N VAL A 57 11.30 16.20 -4.93
CA VAL A 57 10.95 17.18 -3.90
C VAL A 57 9.74 18.03 -4.30
N ALA A 58 9.68 18.43 -5.58
CA ALA A 58 8.58 19.25 -6.07
C ALA A 58 7.22 18.54 -6.04
N MET A 59 7.23 17.21 -5.98
CA MET A 59 6.03 16.39 -5.92
C MET A 59 5.66 16.00 -4.49
N ALA A 60 6.46 16.40 -3.52
CA ALA A 60 6.27 16.03 -2.12
C ALA A 60 5.25 16.94 -1.46
N LEU A 61 4.05 16.98 -2.01
CA LEU A 61 2.91 17.56 -1.31
C LEU A 61 2.52 16.61 -0.19
N PRO A 62 2.41 17.11 1.06
CA PRO A 62 1.95 16.25 2.13
C PRO A 62 0.53 15.80 1.77
N ARG A 63 0.37 14.49 1.59
CA ARG A 63 -0.92 13.82 1.35
C ARG A 63 -1.56 14.16 0.02
N GLU A 64 -1.06 13.55 -1.04
CA GLU A 64 -1.93 13.27 -2.16
C GLU A 64 -2.89 12.16 -1.72
N TYR A 65 -4.13 12.50 -1.60
CA TYR A 65 -5.16 11.52 -1.29
C TYR A 65 -5.34 10.56 -2.45
N VAL A 66 -5.61 9.32 -2.11
CA VAL A 66 -6.12 8.38 -3.09
C VAL A 66 -7.49 8.91 -3.54
N THR A 67 -7.65 9.15 -4.84
CA THR A 67 -8.90 9.73 -5.37
C THR A 67 -10.09 8.82 -5.11
N PRO A 68 -11.32 9.37 -5.06
CA PRO A 68 -12.52 8.53 -4.91
C PRO A 68 -12.63 7.43 -5.98
N GLN A 69 -12.24 7.73 -7.21
CA GLN A 69 -12.25 6.76 -8.29
C GLN A 69 -11.26 5.62 -8.03
N LYS A 70 -10.06 5.94 -7.57
CA LYS A 70 -9.05 4.95 -7.23
C LYS A 70 -9.47 4.15 -6.00
N GLN A 71 -10.08 4.79 -5.01
CA GLN A 71 -10.63 4.10 -3.84
C GLN A 71 -11.67 3.06 -4.25
N HIS A 72 -12.54 3.42 -5.20
CA HIS A 72 -13.54 2.49 -5.71
C HIS A 72 -12.89 1.25 -6.33
N LYS A 73 -11.86 1.45 -7.14
CA LYS A 73 -11.13 0.34 -7.77
C LYS A 73 -10.42 -0.53 -6.73
N LEU A 74 -9.84 0.09 -5.72
CA LEU A 74 -9.17 -0.63 -4.63
C LEU A 74 -10.17 -1.47 -3.83
N ARG A 75 -11.34 -0.91 -3.53
CA ARG A 75 -12.39 -1.66 -2.82
C ARG A 75 -12.87 -2.85 -3.63
N ALA A 76 -13.10 -2.68 -4.93
CA ALA A 76 -13.53 -3.77 -5.80
C ALA A 76 -12.48 -4.88 -5.86
N THR A 77 -11.21 -4.51 -5.98
CA THR A 77 -10.10 -5.47 -6.01
C THR A 77 -9.98 -6.20 -4.67
N ALA A 78 -10.13 -5.48 -3.57
CA ALA A 78 -10.09 -6.07 -2.23
C ALA A 78 -11.22 -7.08 -2.01
N MET A 79 -12.43 -6.74 -2.45
CA MET A 79 -13.56 -7.66 -2.33
C MET A 79 -13.33 -8.94 -3.12
N LEU A 80 -12.71 -8.84 -4.29
CA LEU A 80 -12.39 -10.01 -5.09
C LEU A 80 -11.37 -10.90 -4.36
N TYR A 81 -10.34 -10.28 -3.76
CA TYR A 81 -9.35 -11.01 -2.98
C TYR A 81 -10.01 -11.78 -1.83
N LEU A 82 -10.88 -11.11 -1.08
CA LEU A 82 -11.59 -11.73 0.04
C LEU A 82 -12.47 -12.90 -0.43
N ALA A 83 -13.18 -12.71 -1.53
CA ALA A 83 -14.07 -13.73 -2.08
C ALA A 83 -13.28 -14.94 -2.56
N GLU A 84 -12.19 -14.74 -3.28
CA GLU A 84 -11.37 -15.83 -3.79
C GLU A 84 -10.78 -16.69 -2.69
N ARG A 85 -10.45 -16.07 -1.57
CA ARG A 85 -9.84 -16.78 -0.42
C ARG A 85 -10.83 -17.11 0.67
N ARG A 86 -12.11 -16.80 0.46
CA ARG A 86 -13.19 -17.09 1.42
C ARG A 86 -12.87 -16.52 2.80
N LEU A 87 -12.42 -15.27 2.83
CA LEU A 87 -12.07 -14.59 4.07
C LEU A 87 -13.25 -13.74 4.54
N ASP A 88 -13.57 -13.84 5.82
CA ASP A 88 -14.55 -13.00 6.49
C ASP A 88 -13.88 -12.43 7.74
N CYS A 89 -13.32 -11.25 7.62
CA CYS A 89 -12.49 -10.64 8.65
C CYS A 89 -12.60 -9.13 8.58
N PRO A 90 -12.24 -8.42 9.65
CA PRO A 90 -12.08 -6.97 9.56
C PRO A 90 -11.07 -6.60 8.50
N THR A 91 -11.34 -5.51 7.79
CA THR A 91 -10.44 -5.01 6.74
C THR A 91 -10.12 -3.55 6.97
N ARG A 92 -9.00 -3.13 6.39
CA ARG A 92 -8.56 -1.74 6.51
C ARG A 92 -7.79 -1.35 5.25
N PHE A 93 -7.95 -0.11 4.81
CA PHE A 93 -7.19 0.44 3.70
C PHE A 93 -6.15 1.40 4.25
N ASP A 94 -4.88 1.08 4.01
CA ASP A 94 -3.75 1.86 4.49
C ASP A 94 -2.98 2.47 3.32
N VAL A 95 -2.31 3.58 3.56
CA VAL A 95 -1.42 4.21 2.58
C VAL A 95 -0.04 4.34 3.20
N ALA A 96 0.97 3.89 2.47
CA ALA A 96 2.36 4.06 2.87
C ALA A 96 3.04 5.02 1.91
N GLU A 97 3.52 6.16 2.41
CA GLU A 97 4.27 7.13 1.64
C GLU A 97 5.75 6.92 1.89
N VAL A 98 6.50 6.72 0.82
CA VAL A 98 7.96 6.55 0.87
C VAL A 98 8.60 7.80 0.32
N TYR A 99 9.31 8.53 1.18
CA TYR A 99 10.00 9.76 0.79
C TYR A 99 11.46 9.44 0.54
N ALA A 100 11.83 9.38 -0.73
CA ALA A 100 13.16 8.99 -1.18
C ALA A 100 13.80 10.06 -2.05
N GLN A 101 13.68 11.32 -1.66
CA GLN A 101 14.16 12.47 -2.43
C GLN A 101 15.68 12.46 -2.60
N ASN A 102 16.39 11.91 -1.62
CA ASN A 102 17.85 11.81 -1.64
C ASN A 102 18.29 10.34 -1.75
N GLY A 103 17.48 9.52 -2.40
CA GLY A 103 17.76 8.10 -2.57
C GLY A 103 17.09 7.24 -1.50
N PHE A 104 17.11 5.94 -1.74
CA PHE A 104 16.41 4.99 -0.86
C PHE A 104 17.19 4.70 0.43
N ASP A 105 18.49 4.96 0.45
CA ASP A 105 19.32 4.75 1.65
C ASP A 105 18.88 5.64 2.81
N THR A 106 18.37 6.82 2.50
CA THR A 106 17.93 7.80 3.49
C THR A 106 16.43 8.02 3.45
N ALA A 107 15.70 7.11 2.80
CA ALA A 107 14.25 7.23 2.67
C ALA A 107 13.56 7.03 4.01
N ARG A 108 12.44 7.73 4.17
CA ARG A 108 11.58 7.54 5.34
C ARG A 108 10.19 7.12 4.86
N ILE A 109 9.51 6.39 5.72
CA ILE A 109 8.15 5.92 5.46
C ILE A 109 7.20 6.63 6.41
N GLU A 110 6.12 7.16 5.84
CA GLU A 110 4.99 7.65 6.61
C GLU A 110 3.82 6.73 6.35
N TYR A 111 3.42 5.97 7.37
CA TYR A 111 2.40 4.94 7.22
C TYR A 111 1.10 5.42 7.83
N ILE A 112 0.04 5.45 7.01
CA ILE A 112 -1.27 5.99 7.41
C ILE A 112 -2.25 4.83 7.47
N LYS A 113 -2.62 4.45 8.68
CA LYS A 113 -3.62 3.41 8.91
C LYS A 113 -5.02 3.98 8.66
N ASN A 114 -5.87 3.17 8.06
CA ASN A 114 -7.27 3.52 7.82
C ASN A 114 -7.37 4.85 7.05
N ALA A 115 -6.64 4.95 5.98
CA ALA A 115 -6.54 6.17 5.19
C ALA A 115 -7.85 6.52 4.49
N PHE A 116 -8.67 5.51 4.18
CA PHE A 116 -10.03 5.66 3.65
C PHE A 116 -10.80 4.37 3.94
N GLN A 117 -12.11 4.40 3.73
CA GLN A 117 -12.96 3.25 4.05
C GLN A 117 -13.49 2.54 2.81
#